data_7b4ce3cd6fbb89a41b96c669d1305972
#
_entry.id   7b4ce3cd6fbb89a41b96c669d1305972
#
_cell.length_a   1.000
_cell.length_b   1.000
_cell.length_c   1.000
_cell.angle_alpha   90.00
_cell.angle_beta   90.00
_cell.angle_gamma   90.00
#
_symmetry.space_group_name_H-M   'P 1'
#
loop_
_entity.id
_entity.type
_entity.pdbx_description
1 polymer ?
#
loop_
_entity_poly.entity_id
_entity_poly.type
_entity_poly.pdbx_seq_one_letter_code
_entity_poly.pdbx_strand_id
1 'polypeptide(L)'
;MGIVILGIESSCDDTSAAILKDGVVLSNVIASQKVHEAYGGVVPELASRAHQQNIIPVVAQALKQAGVSEDEVNAVAFXXXXRGPGLLGSLLVGTSFAKGFAIAKQIPMIEVNHLQAHILANFIKEPGVESRHPKFPFLTLLVSGGNSQIIIVRDYLDMEVIGQTIDDAAGEAYDKCAKVMGLSYPGGPVIDRLAKEGNPERFTFNKPNIPGLDYSFSGLKTSFLYFIRDEIKNDPDFIQHNLNDLCASLQKTIVDILMAKLKKAAKQTGIKQIAIGGGVSANSGLQKAVYDEGARLGWEVFIPRLGFSLDNAGMVAVTGYYKYLASQFIGLEAPADARMSLRKV
;
A
#
# COMPACT_ATOMS: atom_id res chain seq x y z
N MET A 1 32.53 1.37 -6.91
CA MET A 1 31.28 1.19 -7.67
C MET A 1 30.11 1.43 -6.74
N GLY A 2 29.03 2.02 -7.26
CA GLY A 2 27.83 2.26 -6.44
C GLY A 2 27.02 0.98 -6.24
N ILE A 3 26.19 0.95 -5.19
CA ILE A 3 25.30 -0.19 -4.88
C ILE A 3 24.06 -0.11 -5.77
N VAL A 4 23.87 -1.11 -6.63
CA VAL A 4 22.71 -1.22 -7.55
C VAL A 4 21.78 -2.35 -7.07
N ILE A 5 20.54 -2.02 -6.80
CA ILE A 5 19.50 -2.97 -6.35
C ILE A 5 18.42 -3.08 -7.43
N LEU A 6 18.13 -4.29 -7.89
CA LEU A 6 16.96 -4.59 -8.69
C LEU A 6 15.81 -4.94 -7.75
N GLY A 7 14.77 -4.12 -7.72
CA GLY A 7 13.54 -4.39 -6.96
C GLY A 7 12.50 -5.05 -7.86
N ILE A 8 11.77 -6.04 -7.31
CA ILE A 8 10.71 -6.76 -8.03
C ILE A 8 9.45 -6.79 -7.15
N GLU A 9 8.32 -6.36 -7.70
CA GLU A 9 7.00 -6.44 -7.05
C GLU A 9 6.06 -7.27 -7.91
N SER A 10 5.45 -8.29 -7.30
CA SER A 10 4.43 -9.13 -7.96
C SER A 10 3.46 -9.72 -6.92
N SER A 11 3.15 -8.96 -5.86
CA SER A 11 2.41 -9.54 -4.73
C SER A 11 0.91 -9.69 -5.00
N CYS A 12 0.34 -8.91 -5.92
CA CYS A 12 -1.10 -8.92 -6.17
C CYS A 12 -1.39 -8.96 -7.68
N ASP A 13 -1.70 -7.81 -8.30
CA ASP A 13 -2.07 -7.74 -9.71
C ASP A 13 -1.16 -6.83 -10.54
N ASP A 14 -0.25 -6.11 -9.94
CA ASP A 14 0.73 -5.30 -10.67
C ASP A 14 2.09 -6.02 -10.74
N THR A 15 2.67 -6.09 -11.95
CA THR A 15 4.04 -6.56 -12.16
C THR A 15 4.94 -5.34 -12.25
N SER A 16 5.91 -5.21 -11.36
CA SER A 16 6.78 -4.04 -11.38
C SER A 16 8.24 -4.40 -11.15
N ALA A 17 9.14 -3.63 -11.79
CA ALA A 17 10.58 -3.70 -11.57
C ALA A 17 11.15 -2.29 -11.47
N ALA A 18 12.14 -2.12 -10.58
CA ALA A 18 12.79 -0.83 -10.35
C ALA A 18 14.28 -1.03 -10.18
N ILE A 19 15.05 -0.05 -10.65
CA ILE A 19 16.50 0.01 -10.41
C ILE A 19 16.79 1.15 -9.46
N LEU A 20 17.42 0.84 -8.35
CA LEU A 20 17.89 1.80 -7.38
C LEU A 20 19.43 1.78 -7.39
N LYS A 21 20.05 2.96 -7.42
CA LYS A 21 21.51 3.09 -7.33
C LYS A 21 21.87 4.09 -6.23
N ASP A 22 22.64 3.63 -5.25
CA ASP A 22 23.12 4.46 -4.12
C ASP A 22 21.98 5.20 -3.40
N GLY A 23 20.85 4.52 -3.20
CA GLY A 23 19.69 5.05 -2.49
C GLY A 23 18.76 5.91 -3.35
N VAL A 24 19.03 6.06 -4.65
CA VAL A 24 18.21 6.84 -5.60
C VAL A 24 17.53 5.88 -6.58
N VAL A 25 16.22 5.96 -6.72
CA VAL A 25 15.45 5.16 -7.69
C VAL A 25 15.63 5.79 -9.08
N LEU A 26 16.30 5.06 -9.97
CA LEU A 26 16.58 5.51 -11.35
C LEU A 26 15.45 5.15 -12.31
N SER A 27 14.73 4.07 -12.03
CA SER A 27 13.58 3.64 -12.84
C SER A 27 12.58 2.88 -11.97
N ASN A 28 11.31 2.95 -12.33
CA ASN A 28 10.23 2.21 -11.68
C ASN A 28 9.17 1.93 -12.75
N VAL A 29 9.16 0.72 -13.28
CA VAL A 29 8.28 0.31 -14.40
C VAL A 29 7.17 -0.58 -13.84
N ILE A 30 5.93 -0.26 -14.15
CA ILE A 30 4.75 -0.97 -13.66
C ILE A 30 3.89 -1.42 -14.85
N ALA A 31 3.53 -2.69 -14.88
CA ALA A 31 2.57 -3.26 -15.83
C ALA A 31 1.33 -3.69 -15.06
N SER A 32 0.26 -2.89 -15.15
CA SER A 32 -0.99 -3.12 -14.42
C SER A 32 -1.91 -4.06 -15.20
N GLN A 33 -2.69 -4.87 -14.47
CA GLN A 33 -3.56 -5.90 -15.01
C GLN A 33 -5.04 -5.47 -14.97
N LYS A 34 -5.48 -4.73 -15.98
CA LYS A 34 -6.87 -4.22 -16.05
C LYS A 34 -7.94 -5.31 -16.17
N VAL A 35 -7.54 -6.54 -16.50
CA VAL A 35 -8.49 -7.66 -16.68
C VAL A 35 -9.36 -7.88 -15.43
N HIS A 36 -8.84 -7.58 -14.24
CA HIS A 36 -9.53 -7.82 -12.99
C HIS A 36 -10.74 -6.90 -12.77
N GLU A 37 -10.80 -5.76 -13.44
CA GLU A 37 -11.94 -4.83 -13.35
C GLU A 37 -13.24 -5.54 -13.80
N ALA A 38 -13.15 -6.41 -14.79
CA ALA A 38 -14.31 -7.15 -15.33
C ALA A 38 -14.89 -8.17 -14.32
N TYR A 39 -14.09 -8.59 -13.35
CA TYR A 39 -14.50 -9.59 -12.35
C TYR A 39 -14.85 -8.97 -10.99
N GLY A 40 -14.71 -7.66 -10.86
CA GLY A 40 -14.99 -6.95 -9.60
C GLY A 40 -14.00 -7.29 -8.48
N GLY A 41 -12.77 -7.67 -8.84
CA GLY A 41 -11.71 -8.01 -7.89
C GLY A 41 -10.65 -8.90 -8.51
N VAL A 42 -9.52 -9.06 -7.84
CA VAL A 42 -8.39 -9.81 -8.39
C VAL A 42 -8.73 -11.32 -8.48
N VAL A 43 -8.46 -11.90 -9.65
CA VAL A 43 -8.58 -13.35 -9.90
C VAL A 43 -7.17 -13.95 -9.84
N PRO A 44 -6.83 -14.71 -8.78
CA PRO A 44 -5.43 -15.11 -8.53
C PRO A 44 -4.75 -15.86 -9.68
N GLU A 45 -5.47 -16.72 -10.38
CA GLU A 45 -4.90 -17.48 -11.50
C GLU A 45 -4.54 -16.56 -12.67
N LEU A 46 -5.43 -15.60 -12.99
CA LEU A 46 -5.17 -14.64 -14.07
C LEU A 46 -3.98 -13.75 -13.71
N ALA A 47 -3.92 -13.31 -12.43
CA ALA A 47 -2.82 -12.50 -11.95
C ALA A 47 -1.47 -13.23 -12.13
N SER A 48 -1.39 -14.49 -11.70
CA SER A 48 -0.17 -15.29 -11.83
C SER A 48 0.29 -15.42 -13.29
N ARG A 49 -0.64 -15.70 -14.19
CA ARG A 49 -0.33 -15.84 -15.63
C ARG A 49 0.19 -14.51 -16.23
N ALA A 50 -0.42 -13.40 -15.85
CA ALA A 50 0.01 -12.09 -16.33
C ALA A 50 1.41 -11.75 -15.82
N HIS A 51 1.72 -12.06 -14.54
CA HIS A 51 3.07 -11.88 -14.01
C HIS A 51 4.11 -12.66 -14.82
N GLN A 52 3.81 -13.92 -15.18
CA GLN A 52 4.73 -14.74 -15.99
C GLN A 52 5.04 -14.10 -17.34
N GLN A 53 4.03 -13.46 -17.95
CA GLN A 53 4.21 -12.80 -19.24
C GLN A 53 4.97 -11.48 -19.11
N ASN A 54 4.75 -10.76 -18.02
CA ASN A 54 5.20 -9.37 -17.87
C ASN A 54 6.58 -9.25 -17.21
N ILE A 55 7.02 -10.21 -16.38
CA ILE A 55 8.19 -10.02 -15.51
C ILE A 55 9.47 -9.73 -16.30
N ILE A 56 9.72 -10.49 -17.38
CA ILE A 56 10.94 -10.32 -18.20
C ILE A 56 10.93 -8.96 -18.92
N PRO A 57 9.88 -8.59 -19.69
CA PRO A 57 9.88 -7.29 -20.35
C PRO A 57 9.89 -6.10 -19.37
N VAL A 58 9.27 -6.22 -18.20
CA VAL A 58 9.27 -5.15 -17.20
C VAL A 58 10.68 -4.93 -16.62
N VAL A 59 11.39 -6.03 -16.29
CA VAL A 59 12.78 -5.94 -15.79
C VAL A 59 13.70 -5.38 -16.87
N ALA A 60 13.59 -5.87 -18.13
CA ALA A 60 14.39 -5.35 -19.23
C ALA A 60 14.17 -3.85 -19.43
N GLN A 61 12.92 -3.42 -19.35
CA GLN A 61 12.58 -2.00 -19.50
C GLN A 61 13.13 -1.15 -18.32
N ALA A 62 13.07 -1.68 -17.10
CA ALA A 62 13.60 -0.98 -15.92
C ALA A 62 15.12 -0.76 -16.04
N LEU A 63 15.86 -1.80 -16.43
CA LEU A 63 17.31 -1.70 -16.67
C LEU A 63 17.62 -0.67 -17.75
N LYS A 64 16.89 -0.74 -18.88
CA LYS A 64 17.07 0.19 -20.01
C LYS A 64 16.82 1.64 -19.61
N GLN A 65 15.72 1.91 -18.87
CA GLN A 65 15.38 3.27 -18.42
C GLN A 65 16.42 3.81 -17.45
N ALA A 66 16.96 2.95 -16.59
CA ALA A 66 18.00 3.34 -15.63
C ALA A 66 19.38 3.53 -16.28
N GLY A 67 19.58 3.05 -17.50
CA GLY A 67 20.90 3.06 -18.15
C GLY A 67 21.89 2.14 -17.43
N VAL A 68 21.40 1.03 -16.86
CA VAL A 68 22.18 0.08 -16.06
C VAL A 68 22.15 -1.29 -16.75
N SER A 69 23.31 -1.94 -16.87
CA SER A 69 23.36 -3.30 -17.39
C SER A 69 23.03 -4.31 -16.27
N GLU A 70 22.58 -5.49 -16.67
CA GLU A 70 22.29 -6.56 -15.70
C GLU A 70 23.51 -7.00 -14.90
N ASP A 71 24.71 -6.81 -15.44
CA ASP A 71 25.98 -7.17 -14.77
C ASP A 71 26.41 -6.14 -13.71
N GLU A 72 25.78 -4.97 -13.69
CA GLU A 72 26.03 -3.97 -12.66
C GLU A 72 25.17 -4.19 -11.40
N VAL A 73 24.16 -5.06 -11.48
CA VAL A 73 23.24 -5.30 -10.35
C VAL A 73 23.99 -6.04 -9.23
N ASN A 74 23.94 -5.49 -8.01
CA ASN A 74 24.65 -6.05 -6.85
C ASN A 74 23.76 -6.96 -5.99
N ALA A 75 22.43 -6.81 -6.06
CA ALA A 75 21.48 -7.67 -5.34
C ALA A 75 20.10 -7.55 -5.96
N VAL A 76 19.29 -8.61 -5.81
CA VAL A 76 17.88 -8.58 -6.21
C VAL A 76 17.01 -8.60 -4.95
N ALA A 77 16.13 -7.60 -4.81
CA ALA A 77 15.15 -7.45 -3.73
C ALA A 77 13.76 -7.75 -4.29
N PHE A 78 12.98 -8.53 -3.57
CA PHE A 78 11.67 -8.94 -4.09
C PHE A 78 10.64 -9.05 -2.99
N UNK A 79 9.55 -8.63 -3.28
CA UNK A 79 8.57 -8.53 -2.41
C UNK A 79 8.15 -9.75 -2.11
N UNK A 80 7.87 -9.91 -1.54
CA UNK A 80 7.62 -10.47 -1.31
C UNK A 80 7.41 -11.21 -1.75
N UNK A 81 7.90 -11.63 -2.45
CA UNK A 81 7.78 -12.14 -2.74
C UNK A 81 7.86 -12.78 -2.38
N UNK A 82 8.38 -13.21 -1.94
CA UNK A 82 8.50 -13.89 -1.52
C UNK A 82 8.10 -14.12 -0.58
N ARG A 83 8.09 -13.41 0.27
CA ARG A 83 7.55 -13.50 1.63
C ARG A 83 6.53 -12.39 1.83
N GLY A 84 5.34 -12.60 1.35
CA GLY A 84 4.15 -11.78 1.44
C GLY A 84 4.12 -10.56 2.34
N PRO A 85 2.94 -10.07 2.68
CA PRO A 85 1.63 -10.59 2.24
C PRO A 85 1.40 -10.45 0.73
N GLY A 86 0.49 -11.24 0.19
CA GLY A 86 0.14 -11.23 -1.22
C GLY A 86 -0.49 -12.53 -1.69
N LEU A 87 -0.77 -12.62 -2.98
CA LEU A 87 -1.31 -13.83 -3.60
C LEU A 87 -0.19 -14.84 -3.85
N LEU A 88 -0.34 -16.05 -3.36
CA LEU A 88 0.73 -17.06 -3.42
C LEU A 88 1.26 -17.29 -4.84
N GLY A 89 0.35 -17.47 -5.81
CA GLY A 89 0.75 -17.69 -7.20
C GLY A 89 1.52 -16.52 -7.80
N SER A 90 1.09 -15.30 -7.51
CA SER A 90 1.77 -14.07 -7.94
C SER A 90 3.16 -13.94 -7.30
N LEU A 91 3.23 -14.14 -5.98
CA LEU A 91 4.51 -14.13 -5.24
C LEU A 91 5.50 -15.17 -5.78
N LEU A 92 5.01 -16.36 -6.17
CA LEU A 92 5.87 -17.42 -6.72
C LEU A 92 6.53 -16.99 -8.03
N VAL A 93 5.85 -16.22 -8.88
CA VAL A 93 6.45 -15.75 -10.14
C VAL A 93 7.64 -14.83 -9.85
N GLY A 94 7.44 -13.78 -9.02
CA GLY A 94 8.52 -12.86 -8.68
C GLY A 94 9.66 -13.56 -7.95
N THR A 95 9.35 -14.47 -7.02
CA THR A 95 10.34 -15.25 -6.29
C THR A 95 11.18 -16.12 -7.24
N SER A 96 10.50 -16.83 -8.16
CA SER A 96 11.21 -17.72 -9.12
C SER A 96 12.12 -16.92 -10.04
N PHE A 97 11.65 -15.80 -10.54
CA PHE A 97 12.46 -14.91 -11.37
C PHE A 97 13.66 -14.39 -10.58
N ALA A 98 13.45 -13.88 -9.35
CA ALA A 98 14.53 -13.34 -8.51
C ALA A 98 15.59 -14.40 -8.22
N LYS A 99 15.18 -15.63 -7.90
CA LYS A 99 16.10 -16.74 -7.67
C LYS A 99 16.90 -17.08 -8.93
N GLY A 100 16.23 -17.19 -10.08
CA GLY A 100 16.91 -17.46 -11.36
C GLY A 100 17.92 -16.37 -11.72
N PHE A 101 17.54 -15.11 -11.55
CA PHE A 101 18.41 -13.96 -11.81
C PHE A 101 19.63 -13.97 -10.88
N ALA A 102 19.39 -14.19 -9.58
CA ALA A 102 20.46 -14.21 -8.56
C ALA A 102 21.47 -15.34 -8.84
N ILE A 103 20.98 -16.53 -9.22
CA ILE A 103 21.84 -17.67 -9.58
C ILE A 103 22.69 -17.32 -10.80
N ALA A 104 22.06 -16.81 -11.86
CA ALA A 104 22.75 -16.52 -13.11
C ALA A 104 23.83 -15.45 -12.94
N LYS A 105 23.60 -14.47 -12.07
CA LYS A 105 24.52 -13.35 -11.84
C LYS A 105 25.43 -13.54 -10.61
N GLN A 106 25.22 -14.60 -9.83
CA GLN A 106 25.99 -14.89 -8.60
C GLN A 106 25.93 -13.75 -7.59
N ILE A 107 24.74 -13.16 -7.41
CA ILE A 107 24.50 -12.04 -6.51
C ILE A 107 23.54 -12.43 -5.38
N PRO A 108 23.59 -11.74 -4.23
CA PRO A 108 22.69 -12.05 -3.11
C PRO A 108 21.25 -11.67 -3.38
N MET A 109 20.36 -12.36 -2.68
CA MET A 109 18.92 -12.11 -2.66
C MET A 109 18.50 -11.46 -1.36
N ILE A 110 17.52 -10.55 -1.46
CA ILE A 110 16.99 -9.82 -0.31
C ILE A 110 15.47 -9.99 -0.28
N GLU A 111 14.97 -10.62 0.76
CA GLU A 111 13.52 -10.67 0.97
C GLU A 111 13.01 -9.33 1.50
N VAL A 112 11.88 -8.89 1.00
CA VAL A 112 11.24 -7.65 1.43
C VAL A 112 9.81 -7.96 1.91
N ASN A 113 9.46 -7.46 3.08
CA ASN A 113 8.08 -7.47 3.55
C ASN A 113 7.32 -6.35 2.86
N HIS A 114 6.19 -6.67 2.24
CA HIS A 114 5.38 -5.74 1.44
C HIS A 114 4.92 -4.53 2.27
N LEU A 115 4.51 -4.76 3.53
CA LEU A 115 4.04 -3.68 4.40
C LEU A 115 5.20 -2.75 4.79
N GLN A 116 6.38 -3.33 5.07
CA GLN A 116 7.60 -2.55 5.32
C GLN A 116 7.96 -1.70 4.10
N ALA A 117 7.80 -2.26 2.90
CA ALA A 117 8.08 -1.52 1.66
C ALA A 117 7.17 -0.29 1.52
N HIS A 118 5.87 -0.42 1.79
CA HIS A 118 4.96 0.73 1.77
C HIS A 118 5.37 1.83 2.77
N ILE A 119 5.89 1.45 3.94
CA ILE A 119 6.37 2.43 4.94
C ILE A 119 7.61 3.15 4.40
N LEU A 120 8.57 2.37 3.86
CA LEU A 120 9.84 2.91 3.37
C LEU A 120 9.70 3.62 2.02
N ALA A 121 8.54 3.53 1.35
CA ALA A 121 8.23 4.37 0.18
C ALA A 121 8.38 5.87 0.50
N ASN A 122 8.20 6.26 1.77
CA ASN A 122 8.44 7.64 2.23
C ASN A 122 9.91 8.08 2.14
N PHE A 123 10.83 7.15 1.88
CA PHE A 123 12.27 7.43 1.77
C PHE A 123 12.77 7.36 0.32
N ILE A 124 11.88 7.16 -0.65
CA ILE A 124 12.27 7.10 -2.05
C ILE A 124 12.81 8.46 -2.50
N LYS A 125 13.98 8.43 -3.13
CA LYS A 125 14.62 9.58 -3.77
C LYS A 125 14.64 9.34 -5.27
N GLU A 126 14.40 10.41 -6.04
CA GLU A 126 14.45 10.37 -7.50
C GLU A 126 15.47 11.40 -7.99
N PRO A 127 16.12 11.18 -9.15
CA PRO A 127 17.10 12.13 -9.67
C PRO A 127 16.48 13.51 -9.90
N GLY A 128 17.13 14.54 -9.37
CA GLY A 128 16.69 15.92 -9.57
C GLY A 128 15.45 16.34 -8.81
N VAL A 129 14.91 15.47 -7.94
CA VAL A 129 13.71 15.78 -7.15
C VAL A 129 14.12 15.96 -5.69
N GLU A 130 13.85 17.15 -5.15
CA GLU A 130 14.05 17.38 -3.72
C GLU A 130 12.98 16.60 -2.96
N SER A 131 13.40 15.77 -2.02
CA SER A 131 12.49 14.94 -1.25
C SER A 131 12.70 15.15 0.25
N ARG A 132 11.59 15.29 0.96
CA ARG A 132 11.56 15.36 2.42
C ARG A 132 11.19 13.98 2.95
N HIS A 133 11.89 13.56 4.00
CA HIS A 133 11.69 12.24 4.62
C HIS A 133 11.42 12.40 6.11
N PRO A 134 10.62 11.51 6.71
CA PRO A 134 10.41 11.54 8.15
C PRO A 134 11.72 11.24 8.90
N LYS A 135 11.87 11.86 10.07
CA LYS A 135 12.97 11.58 11.00
C LYS A 135 12.50 10.55 12.02
N PHE A 136 13.39 9.66 12.39
CA PHE A 136 13.08 8.64 13.41
C PHE A 136 13.04 9.24 14.81
N PRO A 137 12.17 8.79 15.72
CA PRO A 137 11.05 7.88 15.39
C PRO A 137 9.87 8.63 14.76
N PHE A 138 9.12 7.94 13.92
CA PHE A 138 7.89 8.48 13.37
C PHE A 138 6.73 7.47 13.47
N LEU A 139 5.50 7.97 13.38
CA LEU A 139 4.32 7.12 13.29
C LEU A 139 3.92 6.98 11.82
N THR A 140 3.57 5.76 11.43
CA THR A 140 2.97 5.52 10.12
C THR A 140 1.54 5.02 10.27
N LEU A 141 0.62 5.64 9.55
CA LEU A 141 -0.70 5.08 9.28
C LEU A 141 -0.58 4.32 7.97
N LEU A 142 -0.53 2.99 8.06
CA LEU A 142 -0.42 2.09 6.90
C LEU A 142 -1.81 1.58 6.55
N VAL A 143 -2.34 2.00 5.39
CA VAL A 143 -3.70 1.66 4.96
C VAL A 143 -3.71 1.21 3.49
N SER A 144 -4.20 -0.01 3.27
CA SER A 144 -4.25 -0.64 1.95
C SER A 144 -5.56 -1.43 1.78
N GLY A 145 -5.65 -2.17 0.70
CA GLY A 145 -6.77 -3.10 0.47
C GLY A 145 -6.95 -4.09 1.60
N GLY A 146 -5.86 -4.67 2.09
CA GLY A 146 -5.89 -5.74 3.10
C GLY A 146 -5.35 -5.37 4.48
N ASN A 147 -4.90 -4.12 4.69
CA ASN A 147 -4.24 -3.75 5.95
C ASN A 147 -4.67 -2.37 6.42
N SER A 148 -4.86 -2.23 7.74
CA SER A 148 -5.03 -0.93 8.40
C SER A 148 -4.30 -1.00 9.72
N GLN A 149 -3.14 -0.33 9.83
CA GLN A 149 -2.25 -0.43 10.97
C GLN A 149 -1.68 0.94 11.35
N ILE A 150 -1.38 1.11 12.64
CA ILE A 150 -0.56 2.21 13.16
C ILE A 150 0.75 1.60 13.66
N ILE A 151 1.86 2.15 13.18
CA ILE A 151 3.19 1.58 13.39
C ILE A 151 4.12 2.67 13.88
N ILE A 152 4.90 2.38 14.94
CA ILE A 152 6.05 3.20 15.32
C ILE A 152 7.25 2.69 14.52
N VAL A 153 7.92 3.61 13.83
CA VAL A 153 9.13 3.30 13.07
C VAL A 153 10.30 3.98 13.77
N ARG A 154 11.21 3.18 14.33
CA ARG A 154 12.38 3.67 15.08
C ARG A 154 13.64 3.73 14.22
N ASP A 155 13.66 2.89 13.19
CA ASP A 155 14.74 2.85 12.20
C ASP A 155 14.19 2.18 10.94
N TYR A 156 14.94 2.17 9.85
CA TYR A 156 14.54 1.54 8.58
C TYR A 156 14.07 0.10 8.75
N LEU A 157 14.66 -0.63 9.70
CA LEU A 157 14.38 -2.05 9.93
C LEU A 157 13.77 -2.34 11.31
N ASP A 158 13.46 -1.29 12.11
CA ASP A 158 12.84 -1.43 13.44
C ASP A 158 11.45 -0.79 13.44
N MET A 159 10.44 -1.65 13.38
CA MET A 159 9.03 -1.24 13.25
C MET A 159 8.16 -2.01 14.25
N GLU A 160 7.26 -1.30 14.92
CA GLU A 160 6.36 -1.89 15.93
C GLU A 160 4.91 -1.53 15.62
N VAL A 161 4.08 -2.53 15.40
CA VAL A 161 2.63 -2.34 15.22
C VAL A 161 2.00 -2.06 16.59
N ILE A 162 1.39 -0.89 16.77
CA ILE A 162 0.74 -0.48 18.01
C ILE A 162 -0.78 -0.44 17.92
N GLY A 163 -1.34 -0.59 16.72
CA GLY A 163 -2.78 -0.70 16.49
C GLY A 163 -3.03 -1.27 15.11
N GLN A 164 -4.09 -2.06 14.97
CA GLN A 164 -4.42 -2.69 13.69
C GLN A 164 -5.91 -2.99 13.59
N THR A 165 -6.38 -3.23 12.38
CA THR A 165 -7.77 -3.68 12.23
C THR A 165 -7.94 -5.09 12.80
N ILE A 166 -9.08 -5.32 13.45
CA ILE A 166 -9.45 -6.64 14.00
C ILE A 166 -10.36 -7.41 13.05
N ASP A 167 -10.75 -6.79 11.93
CA ASP A 167 -11.64 -7.39 10.93
C ASP A 167 -11.26 -6.85 9.54
N ASP A 168 -12.17 -6.27 8.79
CA ASP A 168 -11.90 -5.72 7.45
C ASP A 168 -10.87 -4.59 7.51
N ALA A 169 -10.09 -4.42 6.45
CA ALA A 169 -9.24 -3.24 6.27
C ALA A 169 -10.06 -2.07 5.69
N ALA A 170 -9.52 -0.85 5.79
CA ALA A 170 -10.19 0.34 5.26
C ALA A 170 -10.41 0.27 3.74
N GLY A 171 -9.43 -0.23 2.98
CA GLY A 171 -9.58 -0.41 1.54
C GLY A 171 -10.67 -1.42 1.21
N GLU A 172 -10.69 -2.53 1.94
CA GLU A 172 -11.74 -3.54 1.79
C GLU A 172 -13.12 -2.95 2.12
N ALA A 173 -13.22 -2.07 3.12
CA ALA A 173 -14.48 -1.39 3.45
C ALA A 173 -14.94 -0.50 2.28
N TYR A 174 -14.02 0.25 1.65
CA TYR A 174 -14.33 1.02 0.44
C TYR A 174 -14.88 0.11 -0.66
N ASP A 175 -14.19 -0.98 -0.97
CA ASP A 175 -14.57 -1.88 -2.07
C ASP A 175 -15.93 -2.55 -1.80
N LYS A 176 -16.17 -2.99 -0.57
CA LYS A 176 -17.44 -3.62 -0.19
C LYS A 176 -18.62 -2.65 -0.28
N CYS A 177 -18.43 -1.40 0.16
CA CYS A 177 -19.48 -0.38 0.07
C CYS A 177 -19.68 0.09 -1.38
N ALA A 178 -18.62 0.24 -2.16
CA ALA A 178 -18.69 0.53 -3.60
C ALA A 178 -19.55 -0.51 -4.31
N LYS A 179 -19.32 -1.80 -4.01
CA LYS A 179 -20.10 -2.90 -4.59
C LYS A 179 -21.59 -2.79 -4.24
N VAL A 180 -21.94 -2.37 -3.01
CA VAL A 180 -23.33 -2.14 -2.61
C VAL A 180 -23.98 -1.03 -3.46
N MET A 181 -23.19 -0.02 -3.84
CA MET A 181 -23.67 1.09 -4.70
C MET A 181 -23.61 0.76 -6.19
N GLY A 182 -23.17 -0.43 -6.59
CA GLY A 182 -23.03 -0.79 -8.01
C GLY A 182 -21.85 -0.14 -8.71
N LEU A 183 -20.86 0.34 -7.96
CA LEU A 183 -19.67 0.98 -8.51
C LEU A 183 -18.63 -0.05 -8.95
N SER A 184 -17.74 0.35 -9.87
CA SER A 184 -16.70 -0.51 -10.41
C SER A 184 -15.58 -0.76 -9.40
N TYR A 185 -14.82 -1.82 -9.61
CA TYR A 185 -13.62 -2.15 -8.86
C TYR A 185 -12.38 -1.53 -9.56
N PRO A 186 -11.40 -1.02 -8.80
CA PRO A 186 -11.38 -0.84 -7.34
C PRO A 186 -12.28 0.31 -6.87
N GLY A 187 -13.03 0.08 -5.79
CA GLY A 187 -14.03 1.03 -5.30
C GLY A 187 -13.47 2.29 -4.69
N GLY A 188 -12.32 2.18 -4.00
CA GLY A 188 -11.72 3.33 -3.30
C GLY A 188 -11.51 4.55 -4.17
N PRO A 189 -10.80 4.44 -5.32
CA PRO A 189 -10.62 5.59 -6.23
C PRO A 189 -11.91 6.14 -6.81
N VAL A 190 -12.90 5.28 -7.07
CA VAL A 190 -14.20 5.72 -7.59
C VAL A 190 -14.93 6.54 -6.54
N ILE A 191 -14.99 6.04 -5.30
CA ILE A 191 -15.61 6.76 -4.17
C ILE A 191 -14.89 8.10 -3.95
N ASP A 192 -13.54 8.11 -3.96
CA ASP A 192 -12.77 9.35 -3.75
C ASP A 192 -13.11 10.41 -4.81
N ARG A 193 -13.25 9.98 -6.06
CA ARG A 193 -13.59 10.90 -7.15
C ARG A 193 -15.00 11.49 -6.98
N LEU A 194 -16.00 10.63 -6.69
CA LEU A 194 -17.39 11.04 -6.53
C LEU A 194 -17.61 11.88 -5.27
N ALA A 195 -16.89 11.56 -4.19
CA ALA A 195 -16.99 12.26 -2.91
C ALA A 195 -16.63 13.75 -3.01
N LYS A 196 -15.81 14.13 -4.00
CA LYS A 196 -15.42 15.54 -4.20
C LYS A 196 -16.61 16.43 -4.57
N GLU A 197 -17.65 15.84 -5.15
CA GLU A 197 -18.83 16.56 -5.60
C GLU A 197 -20.02 16.39 -4.64
N GLY A 198 -19.82 15.68 -3.50
CA GLY A 198 -20.89 15.37 -2.56
C GLY A 198 -20.76 16.10 -1.23
N ASN A 199 -21.85 16.08 -0.47
CA ASN A 199 -21.91 16.64 0.89
C ASN A 199 -21.56 15.57 1.93
N PRO A 200 -20.40 15.65 2.60
CA PRO A 200 -19.98 14.64 3.57
C PRO A 200 -20.82 14.60 4.85
N GLU A 201 -21.68 15.60 5.09
CA GLU A 201 -22.54 15.66 6.27
C GLU A 201 -23.97 15.20 5.95
N ARG A 202 -24.25 14.78 4.72
CA ARG A 202 -25.62 14.42 4.29
C ARG A 202 -26.12 13.16 5.02
N PHE A 203 -25.24 12.16 5.17
CA PHE A 203 -25.59 10.89 5.80
C PHE A 203 -24.60 10.56 6.91
N THR A 204 -25.09 9.88 7.94
CA THR A 204 -24.26 9.47 9.08
C THR A 204 -24.21 7.95 9.17
N PHE A 205 -23.01 7.39 9.18
CA PHE A 205 -22.81 5.95 9.31
C PHE A 205 -22.12 5.61 10.63
N ASN A 206 -22.37 4.40 11.11
CA ASN A 206 -21.86 3.94 12.40
C ASN A 206 -20.32 3.89 12.41
N LYS A 207 -19.73 4.41 13.50
CA LYS A 207 -18.30 4.35 13.75
C LYS A 207 -18.08 3.39 14.92
N PRO A 208 -17.54 2.18 14.66
CA PRO A 208 -17.32 1.22 15.76
C PRO A 208 -16.42 1.79 16.85
N ASN A 209 -16.80 1.59 18.10
CA ASN A 209 -16.01 2.04 19.24
C ASN A 209 -15.17 0.87 19.77
N ILE A 210 -13.96 0.73 19.24
CA ILE A 210 -13.02 -0.32 19.61
C ILE A 210 -12.02 0.23 20.63
N PRO A 211 -11.73 -0.49 21.72
CA PRO A 211 -10.72 -0.04 22.70
C PRO A 211 -9.32 0.09 22.10
N GLY A 212 -8.48 0.86 22.78
CA GLY A 212 -7.07 1.00 22.42
C GLY A 212 -6.87 1.73 21.09
N LEU A 213 -5.93 1.24 20.28
CA LEU A 213 -5.56 1.82 19.00
C LEU A 213 -6.05 0.97 17.81
N ASP A 214 -6.75 -0.13 18.09
CA ASP A 214 -7.24 -1.02 17.05
C ASP A 214 -8.44 -0.43 16.30
N TYR A 215 -8.65 -0.91 15.08
CA TYR A 215 -9.73 -0.50 14.17
C TYR A 215 -10.75 -1.63 13.99
N SER A 216 -11.94 -1.27 13.52
CA SER A 216 -12.92 -2.22 12.97
C SER A 216 -13.68 -1.51 11.85
N PHE A 217 -13.91 -2.19 10.75
CA PHE A 217 -14.67 -1.68 9.59
C PHE A 217 -15.82 -2.59 9.17
N SER A 218 -15.87 -3.85 9.65
CA SER A 218 -16.92 -4.79 9.20
C SER A 218 -18.32 -4.31 9.56
N GLY A 219 -18.48 -3.66 10.72
CA GLY A 219 -19.75 -3.08 11.14
C GLY A 219 -20.23 -1.96 10.23
N LEU A 220 -19.30 -1.19 9.66
CA LEU A 220 -19.63 -0.10 8.74
C LEU A 220 -20.29 -0.65 7.46
N LYS A 221 -19.69 -1.68 6.85
CA LYS A 221 -20.26 -2.32 5.65
C LYS A 221 -21.69 -2.79 5.91
N THR A 222 -21.91 -3.45 7.04
CA THR A 222 -23.23 -4.02 7.39
C THR A 222 -24.26 -2.90 7.59
N SER A 223 -23.92 -1.86 8.36
CA SER A 223 -24.81 -0.73 8.58
C SER A 223 -25.11 0.03 7.28
N PHE A 224 -24.10 0.20 6.42
CA PHE A 224 -24.25 0.84 5.11
C PHE A 224 -25.22 0.04 4.22
N LEU A 225 -25.05 -1.27 4.16
CA LEU A 225 -25.90 -2.16 3.37
C LEU A 225 -27.37 -2.06 3.82
N TYR A 226 -27.60 -2.12 5.14
CA TYR A 226 -28.98 -2.02 5.66
C TYR A 226 -29.58 -0.64 5.39
N PHE A 227 -28.80 0.41 5.56
CA PHE A 227 -29.25 1.78 5.26
C PHE A 227 -29.67 1.89 3.78
N ILE A 228 -28.83 1.46 2.85
CA ILE A 228 -29.16 1.51 1.42
C ILE A 228 -30.41 0.68 1.11
N ARG A 229 -30.48 -0.54 1.66
CA ARG A 229 -31.63 -1.42 1.43
C ARG A 229 -32.94 -0.80 1.91
N ASP A 230 -32.92 -0.09 3.04
CA ASP A 230 -34.14 0.50 3.60
C ASP A 230 -34.54 1.76 2.83
N GLU A 231 -33.58 2.55 2.37
CA GLU A 231 -33.88 3.75 1.55
C GLU A 231 -34.45 3.38 0.17
N ILE A 232 -33.94 2.32 -0.46
CA ILE A 232 -34.43 1.85 -1.77
C ILE A 232 -35.90 1.42 -1.70
N LYS A 233 -36.38 0.97 -0.55
CA LYS A 233 -37.82 0.63 -0.40
C LYS A 233 -38.73 1.84 -0.66
N ASN A 234 -38.24 3.03 -0.32
CA ASN A 234 -39.01 4.29 -0.45
C ASN A 234 -38.69 5.01 -1.76
N ASP A 235 -37.46 4.90 -2.25
CA ASP A 235 -37.00 5.52 -3.50
C ASP A 235 -36.11 4.50 -4.24
N PRO A 236 -36.67 3.77 -5.23
CA PRO A 236 -35.85 2.79 -5.98
C PRO A 236 -34.60 3.37 -6.63
N ASP A 237 -34.58 4.67 -6.93
CA ASP A 237 -33.44 5.34 -7.54
C ASP A 237 -32.58 6.10 -6.51
N PHE A 238 -32.77 5.79 -5.21
CA PHE A 238 -32.09 6.48 -4.10
C PHE A 238 -30.58 6.59 -4.29
N ILE A 239 -29.93 5.50 -4.71
CA ILE A 239 -28.48 5.50 -4.93
C ILE A 239 -28.12 6.52 -6.01
N GLN A 240 -28.83 6.51 -7.13
CA GLN A 240 -28.55 7.41 -8.26
C GLN A 240 -28.74 8.88 -7.85
N HIS A 241 -29.83 9.16 -7.10
CA HIS A 241 -30.16 10.52 -6.67
C HIS A 241 -29.15 11.07 -5.65
N ASN A 242 -28.48 10.20 -4.89
CA ASN A 242 -27.64 10.60 -3.76
C ASN A 242 -26.19 10.10 -3.87
N LEU A 243 -25.73 9.64 -5.06
CA LEU A 243 -24.49 8.90 -5.21
C LEU A 243 -23.26 9.66 -4.66
N ASN A 244 -23.14 10.93 -5.03
CA ASN A 244 -22.00 11.74 -4.59
C ASN A 244 -22.03 11.98 -3.07
N ASP A 245 -23.21 12.23 -2.50
CA ASP A 245 -23.37 12.43 -1.06
C ASP A 245 -23.11 11.15 -0.28
N LEU A 246 -23.55 10.00 -0.80
CA LEU A 246 -23.25 8.69 -0.21
C LEU A 246 -21.74 8.44 -0.18
N CYS A 247 -21.06 8.71 -1.29
CA CYS A 247 -19.62 8.55 -1.39
C CYS A 247 -18.89 9.50 -0.42
N ALA A 248 -19.32 10.77 -0.36
CA ALA A 248 -18.71 11.77 0.52
C ALA A 248 -18.88 11.41 2.00
N SER A 249 -20.10 11.02 2.39
CA SER A 249 -20.42 10.66 3.79
C SER A 249 -19.71 9.37 4.21
N LEU A 250 -19.63 8.38 3.32
CA LEU A 250 -18.91 7.13 3.57
C LEU A 250 -17.42 7.41 3.73
N GLN A 251 -16.81 8.15 2.79
CA GLN A 251 -15.40 8.52 2.86
C GLN A 251 -15.08 9.25 4.16
N LYS A 252 -15.90 10.25 4.52
CA LYS A 252 -15.75 10.97 5.79
C LYS A 252 -15.77 10.00 6.97
N THR A 253 -16.68 9.03 6.98
CA THR A 253 -16.81 8.08 8.09
C THR A 253 -15.52 7.23 8.22
N ILE A 254 -15.01 6.69 7.09
CA ILE A 254 -13.80 5.87 7.10
C ILE A 254 -12.59 6.71 7.56
N VAL A 255 -12.45 7.93 7.02
CA VAL A 255 -11.36 8.84 7.38
C VAL A 255 -11.45 9.20 8.87
N ASP A 256 -12.64 9.49 9.39
CA ASP A 256 -12.83 9.82 10.82
C ASP A 256 -12.37 8.65 11.72
N ILE A 257 -12.71 7.40 11.35
CA ILE A 257 -12.28 6.20 12.10
C ILE A 257 -10.75 6.14 12.13
N LEU A 258 -10.10 6.29 10.98
CA LEU A 258 -8.64 6.24 10.87
C LEU A 258 -7.98 7.36 11.70
N MET A 259 -8.47 8.59 11.53
CA MET A 259 -7.89 9.78 12.18
C MET A 259 -8.09 9.77 13.69
N ALA A 260 -9.20 9.22 14.20
CA ALA A 260 -9.43 9.14 15.65
C ALA A 260 -8.32 8.34 16.33
N LYS A 261 -7.93 7.20 15.74
CA LYS A 261 -6.89 6.34 16.31
C LYS A 261 -5.48 6.91 16.09
N LEU A 262 -5.23 7.50 14.92
CA LEU A 262 -3.94 8.15 14.64
C LEU A 262 -3.68 9.30 15.63
N LYS A 263 -4.70 10.14 15.89
CA LYS A 263 -4.59 11.22 16.88
C LYS A 263 -4.30 10.67 18.27
N LYS A 264 -4.99 9.59 18.63
CA LYS A 264 -4.77 8.93 19.94
C LYS A 264 -3.34 8.39 20.05
N ALA A 265 -2.85 7.73 19.00
CA ALA A 265 -1.48 7.20 18.95
C ALA A 265 -0.44 8.32 19.06
N ALA A 266 -0.60 9.40 18.29
CA ALA A 266 0.32 10.54 18.34
C ALA A 266 0.34 11.18 19.75
N LYS A 267 -0.83 11.28 20.39
CA LYS A 267 -0.92 11.81 21.78
C LYS A 267 -0.22 10.88 22.77
N GLN A 268 -0.41 9.56 22.64
CA GLN A 268 0.18 8.58 23.58
C GLN A 268 1.70 8.49 23.45
N THR A 269 2.22 8.59 22.21
CA THR A 269 3.66 8.43 21.95
C THR A 269 4.42 9.76 22.03
N GLY A 270 3.73 10.89 21.88
CA GLY A 270 4.36 12.20 21.77
C GLY A 270 5.01 12.44 20.39
N ILE A 271 4.92 11.50 19.46
CA ILE A 271 5.55 11.59 18.14
C ILE A 271 4.74 12.54 17.26
N LYS A 272 5.45 13.47 16.59
CA LYS A 272 4.86 14.46 15.70
C LYS A 272 5.28 14.29 14.22
N GLN A 273 6.17 13.35 13.93
CA GLN A 273 6.52 12.96 12.56
C GLN A 273 5.50 11.91 12.14
N ILE A 274 4.60 12.25 11.21
CA ILE A 274 3.49 11.37 10.81
C ILE A 274 3.62 11.04 9.32
N ALA A 275 3.75 9.78 9.01
CA ALA A 275 3.75 9.30 7.62
C ALA A 275 2.46 8.54 7.33
N ILE A 276 2.03 8.52 6.06
CA ILE A 276 1.01 7.57 5.63
C ILE A 276 1.58 6.72 4.50
N GLY A 277 1.07 5.49 4.35
CA GLY A 277 1.53 4.55 3.33
C GLY A 277 0.45 3.55 2.96
N GLY A 278 0.68 2.78 1.90
CA GLY A 278 -0.28 1.83 1.34
C GLY A 278 -1.23 2.51 0.37
N GLY A 279 -1.94 1.71 -0.44
CA GLY A 279 -2.76 2.22 -1.55
C GLY A 279 -3.82 3.25 -1.15
N VAL A 280 -4.42 3.12 0.05
CA VAL A 280 -5.42 4.08 0.53
C VAL A 280 -4.78 5.44 0.89
N SER A 281 -3.44 5.51 1.03
CA SER A 281 -2.76 6.80 1.24
C SER A 281 -2.95 7.77 0.06
N ALA A 282 -3.33 7.26 -1.11
CA ALA A 282 -3.65 8.08 -2.29
C ALA A 282 -5.02 8.77 -2.18
N ASN A 283 -5.87 8.38 -1.22
CA ASN A 283 -7.22 8.94 -1.06
C ASN A 283 -7.14 10.42 -0.65
N SER A 284 -7.77 11.29 -1.44
CA SER A 284 -7.66 12.75 -1.25
C SER A 284 -8.30 13.23 0.06
N GLY A 285 -9.38 12.58 0.51
CA GLY A 285 -10.02 12.90 1.77
C GLY A 285 -9.13 12.57 2.97
N LEU A 286 -8.43 11.42 2.92
CA LEU A 286 -7.48 11.04 3.96
C LEU A 286 -6.29 12.01 4.00
N GLN A 287 -5.73 12.32 2.82
CA GLN A 287 -4.60 13.27 2.74
C GLN A 287 -4.98 14.62 3.35
N LYS A 288 -6.15 15.14 2.94
CA LYS A 288 -6.63 16.42 3.48
C LYS A 288 -6.78 16.36 5.01
N ALA A 289 -7.39 15.30 5.53
CA ALA A 289 -7.61 15.15 6.97
C ALA A 289 -6.28 15.09 7.75
N VAL A 290 -5.27 14.38 7.22
CA VAL A 290 -3.95 14.29 7.88
C VAL A 290 -3.24 15.65 7.84
N TYR A 291 -3.30 16.37 6.73
CA TYR A 291 -2.68 17.71 6.64
C TYR A 291 -3.39 18.74 7.54
N ASP A 292 -4.73 18.74 7.55
CA ASP A 292 -5.50 19.68 8.38
C ASP A 292 -5.22 19.45 9.87
N GLU A 293 -5.27 18.17 10.31
CA GLU A 293 -4.96 17.84 11.71
C GLU A 293 -3.47 18.07 12.01
N GLY A 294 -2.61 17.84 11.03
CA GLY A 294 -1.18 18.11 11.15
C GLY A 294 -0.91 19.59 11.45
N ALA A 295 -1.54 20.47 10.68
CA ALA A 295 -1.44 21.92 10.89
C ALA A 295 -1.94 22.31 12.30
N ARG A 296 -3.06 21.69 12.74
CA ARG A 296 -3.67 21.99 14.04
C ARG A 296 -2.86 21.46 15.23
N LEU A 297 -2.24 20.28 15.08
CA LEU A 297 -1.55 19.56 16.17
C LEU A 297 -0.02 19.72 16.12
N GLY A 298 0.50 20.45 15.14
CA GLY A 298 1.93 20.65 14.96
C GLY A 298 2.65 19.38 14.49
N TRP A 299 2.00 18.59 13.64
CA TRP A 299 2.62 17.42 13.04
C TRP A 299 3.37 17.81 11.78
N GLU A 300 4.45 17.11 11.50
CA GLU A 300 5.14 17.13 10.22
C GLU A 300 4.68 15.91 9.43
N VAL A 301 3.99 16.13 8.31
CA VAL A 301 3.28 15.08 7.57
C VAL A 301 4.08 14.67 6.33
N PHE A 302 4.14 13.36 6.08
CA PHE A 302 4.85 12.74 4.95
C PHE A 302 3.92 11.77 4.24
N ILE A 303 3.77 11.99 2.94
CA ILE A 303 2.94 11.15 2.06
C ILE A 303 3.77 10.83 0.82
N PRO A 304 3.92 9.55 0.45
CA PRO A 304 4.65 9.21 -0.76
C PRO A 304 3.97 9.83 -1.99
N ARG A 305 4.75 10.17 -2.99
CA ARG A 305 4.20 10.62 -4.28
C ARG A 305 3.31 9.51 -4.86
N LEU A 306 2.29 9.89 -5.62
CA LEU A 306 1.27 8.97 -6.12
C LEU A 306 1.86 7.72 -6.80
N GLY A 307 2.94 7.89 -7.58
CA GLY A 307 3.61 6.76 -8.24
C GLY A 307 4.25 5.75 -7.30
N PHE A 308 4.37 6.08 -5.99
CA PHE A 308 4.97 5.21 -4.99
C PHE A 308 4.00 4.89 -3.83
N SER A 309 2.76 5.37 -3.89
CA SER A 309 1.72 5.05 -2.89
C SER A 309 1.09 3.69 -3.15
N LEU A 310 0.92 3.32 -4.42
CA LEU A 310 0.39 2.02 -4.84
C LEU A 310 1.52 0.99 -4.93
N ASP A 311 1.19 -0.25 -5.24
CA ASP A 311 2.18 -1.32 -5.37
C ASP A 311 3.18 -0.98 -6.48
N ASN A 312 4.47 -1.04 -6.15
CA ASN A 312 5.53 -0.67 -7.09
C ASN A 312 6.88 -1.26 -6.63
N ALA A 313 7.78 -1.48 -7.56
CA ALA A 313 9.09 -2.05 -7.24
C ALA A 313 10.06 -1.03 -6.64
N GLY A 314 9.81 0.27 -6.78
CA GLY A 314 10.64 1.29 -6.14
C GLY A 314 10.64 1.17 -4.63
N MET A 315 9.47 0.89 -4.02
CA MET A 315 9.37 0.66 -2.58
C MET A 315 10.11 -0.63 -2.15
N VAL A 316 10.11 -1.64 -3.02
CA VAL A 316 10.86 -2.89 -2.78
C VAL A 316 12.36 -2.63 -2.87
N ALA A 317 12.79 -1.86 -3.88
CA ALA A 317 14.21 -1.55 -4.08
C ALA A 317 14.77 -0.72 -2.92
N VAL A 318 14.03 0.30 -2.44
CA VAL A 318 14.52 1.14 -1.32
C VAL A 318 14.60 0.32 -0.02
N THR A 319 13.65 -0.57 0.21
CA THR A 319 13.69 -1.48 1.37
C THR A 319 14.88 -2.44 1.24
N GLY A 320 15.06 -3.00 0.04
CA GLY A 320 16.19 -3.87 -0.28
C GLY A 320 17.52 -3.17 -0.06
N TYR A 321 17.62 -1.89 -0.40
CA TYR A 321 18.85 -1.11 -0.20
C TYR A 321 19.23 -1.01 1.28
N TYR A 322 18.26 -0.69 2.17
CA TYR A 322 18.57 -0.63 3.61
C TYR A 322 18.92 -2.01 4.17
N LYS A 323 18.27 -3.07 3.68
CA LYS A 323 18.61 -4.45 4.07
C LYS A 323 19.99 -4.85 3.55
N TYR A 324 20.36 -4.42 2.32
CA TYR A 324 21.69 -4.65 1.77
C TYR A 324 22.76 -4.03 2.66
N LEU A 325 22.57 -2.78 3.07
CA LEU A 325 23.49 -2.08 3.98
C LEU A 325 23.63 -2.79 5.33
N ALA A 326 22.56 -3.45 5.78
CA ALA A 326 22.54 -4.24 7.02
C ALA A 326 22.98 -5.69 6.79
N SER A 327 23.42 -6.05 5.58
CA SER A 327 23.85 -7.42 5.20
C SER A 327 22.77 -8.48 5.46
N GLN A 328 21.49 -8.13 5.32
CA GLN A 328 20.36 -9.05 5.49
C GLN A 328 20.06 -9.75 4.17
N PHE A 329 20.66 -10.90 3.95
CA PHE A 329 20.49 -11.69 2.74
C PHE A 329 19.79 -13.01 3.06
N ILE A 330 19.16 -13.61 2.05
CA ILE A 330 18.50 -14.92 2.18
C ILE A 330 19.09 -15.95 1.21
N GLY A 331 18.93 -17.22 1.56
CA GLY A 331 19.36 -18.34 0.71
C GLY A 331 18.30 -18.75 -0.29
N LEU A 332 18.68 -19.61 -1.21
CA LEU A 332 17.79 -20.13 -2.27
C LEU A 332 16.62 -20.95 -1.72
N GLU A 333 16.79 -21.53 -0.54
CA GLU A 333 15.79 -22.37 0.12
C GLU A 333 14.62 -21.57 0.74
N ALA A 334 14.74 -20.25 0.83
CA ALA A 334 13.70 -19.41 1.44
C ALA A 334 12.36 -19.56 0.68
N PRO A 335 11.28 -19.99 1.36
CA PRO A 335 9.97 -20.17 0.71
C PRO A 335 9.24 -18.84 0.54
N ALA A 336 8.27 -18.80 -0.36
CA ALA A 336 7.29 -17.72 -0.41
C ALA A 336 6.31 -17.90 0.76
N ASP A 337 5.95 -16.82 1.45
CA ASP A 337 5.00 -16.84 2.55
C ASP A 337 3.98 -15.70 2.37
N ALA A 338 2.78 -16.06 1.97
CA ALA A 338 1.71 -15.12 1.67
C ALA A 338 1.11 -14.46 2.94
N ARG A 339 1.46 -14.91 4.13
CA ARG A 339 0.87 -14.44 5.39
C ARG A 339 1.86 -13.71 6.31
N MET A 340 3.01 -13.31 5.79
CA MET A 340 4.03 -12.64 6.61
C MET A 340 3.51 -11.31 7.18
N SER A 341 3.58 -11.15 8.49
CA SER A 341 3.16 -9.93 9.19
C SER A 341 4.36 -9.10 9.64
N LEU A 342 4.12 -7.82 9.97
CA LEU A 342 5.10 -6.93 10.62
C LEU A 342 5.11 -7.21 12.13
N ARG A 343 5.49 -8.41 12.54
CA ARG A 343 5.66 -8.68 13.98
C ARG A 343 7.09 -8.36 14.39
N LYS A 344 7.24 -7.93 15.65
CA LYS A 344 8.55 -7.85 16.29
C LYS A 344 9.26 -9.19 16.14
N VAL A 345 10.44 -9.20 15.59
CA VAL A 345 11.39 -10.32 15.68
C VAL A 345 12.10 -10.21 17.03
#